data_3a1e6ca4ec1738e15659d7471fe6dccf
#
_entry.id   3a1e6ca4ec1738e15659d7471fe6dccf
#
_cell.length_a   1.000
_cell.length_b   1.000
_cell.length_c   1.000
_cell.angle_alpha   90.00
_cell.angle_beta   90.00
_cell.angle_gamma   90.00
#
_symmetry.space_group_name_H-M   'P 1'
#
loop_
_entity.id
_entity.type
_entity.pdbx_description
1 polymer ?
#
loop_
_entity_poly.entity_id
_entity_poly.type
_entity_poly.pdbx_seq_one_letter_code
_entity_poly.pdbx_strand_id
1 'polypeptide(L)'
;MSLPEALELAASRAAGLRPVDGLLPHITGEDGRWELLSPLDAEDAALTGLPWTGGFVAGQLWLAGRHERAAAVTEVLAPRAGQPTTHDLGFLFWPSAVLGHLATGEPGYRELALRAAASLAERALPSGVIQVIGGLDDPEWRGRSIVDTWPNLMLLWWAEREGLAEAGRAARAHLAATLDAFLRPDGSTFHAGRFADDGTVLERGTVNGFAADSTWARGQAWAVHGLASASRATGDSELRAAAERAARWFLDQLPADGVPPWDFDAPAGPKDASAGAIVASALLDLGHEDEALRLLETLVATCLNRSEGDGLLLHCCYRHPVGLGLDCATVWGDFFLLDALVHAVEPATRPDPLREGARARAPSQPA
;
A
#
# COMPACT_ATOMS: atom_id res chain seq x y z
N MET A 1 22.77 -3.49 -13.12
CA MET A 1 22.76 -2.97 -11.74
C MET A 1 22.34 -4.12 -10.85
N SER A 2 23.11 -4.43 -9.84
CA SER A 2 22.78 -5.44 -8.82
C SER A 2 21.73 -4.90 -7.84
N LEU A 3 21.07 -5.77 -7.06
CA LEU A 3 20.09 -5.34 -6.05
C LEU A 3 20.72 -4.46 -4.95
N PRO A 4 21.96 -4.72 -4.44
CA PRO A 4 22.64 -3.79 -3.53
C PRO A 4 22.86 -2.39 -4.12
N GLU A 5 23.32 -2.28 -5.37
CA GLU A 5 23.47 -0.98 -6.04
C GLU A 5 22.13 -0.27 -6.25
N ALA A 6 21.05 -1.03 -6.52
CA ALA A 6 19.70 -0.50 -6.63
C ALA A 6 19.17 0.01 -5.28
N LEU A 7 19.50 -0.68 -4.18
CA LEU A 7 19.16 -0.24 -2.82
C LEU A 7 19.86 1.07 -2.46
N GLU A 8 21.16 1.20 -2.76
CA GLU A 8 21.90 2.44 -2.53
C GLU A 8 21.30 3.63 -3.31
N LEU A 9 20.94 3.41 -4.59
CA LEU A 9 20.26 4.42 -5.40
C LEU A 9 18.90 4.78 -4.81
N ALA A 10 18.09 3.78 -4.41
CA ALA A 10 16.77 3.98 -3.85
C ALA A 10 16.83 4.79 -2.54
N ALA A 11 17.73 4.44 -1.63
CA ALA A 11 17.94 5.16 -0.38
C ALA A 11 18.42 6.61 -0.63
N SER A 12 19.29 6.82 -1.62
CA SER A 12 19.74 8.16 -2.03
C SER A 12 18.58 9.01 -2.57
N ARG A 13 17.72 8.43 -3.41
CA ARG A 13 16.50 9.11 -3.94
C ARG A 13 15.53 9.46 -2.84
N ALA A 14 15.20 8.49 -1.99
CA ALA A 14 14.34 8.69 -0.83
C ALA A 14 14.84 9.82 0.08
N ALA A 15 16.17 9.92 0.27
CA ALA A 15 16.79 10.98 1.06
C ALA A 15 16.53 12.40 0.51
N GLY A 16 16.14 12.55 -0.75
CA GLY A 16 15.77 13.82 -1.38
C GLY A 16 14.33 14.26 -1.08
N LEU A 17 13.46 13.35 -0.68
CA LEU A 17 12.06 13.62 -0.40
C LEU A 17 11.88 14.57 0.79
N ARG A 18 10.93 15.47 0.69
CA ARG A 18 10.56 16.42 1.76
C ARG A 18 9.20 17.05 1.46
N PRO A 19 8.49 17.54 2.48
CA PRO A 19 7.35 18.43 2.25
C PRO A 19 7.83 19.75 1.67
N VAL A 20 7.00 20.36 0.82
CA VAL A 20 7.20 21.70 0.28
C VAL A 20 5.93 22.50 0.58
N ASP A 21 6.00 23.47 1.45
CA ASP A 21 4.85 24.27 1.89
C ASP A 21 3.65 23.43 2.38
N GLY A 22 3.93 22.30 3.04
CA GLY A 22 2.91 21.36 3.52
C GLY A 22 2.39 20.39 2.46
N LEU A 23 2.79 20.53 1.20
CA LEU A 23 2.46 19.60 0.12
C LEU A 23 3.46 18.44 0.09
N LEU A 24 3.01 17.27 -0.36
CA LEU A 24 3.83 16.06 -0.44
C LEU A 24 3.95 15.56 -1.88
N PRO A 25 5.09 14.95 -2.26
CA PRO A 25 5.23 14.22 -3.51
C PRO A 25 4.14 13.16 -3.71
N HIS A 26 3.66 13.02 -4.94
CA HIS A 26 2.58 12.10 -5.30
C HIS A 26 2.92 11.21 -6.49
N ILE A 27 2.91 11.77 -7.70
CA ILE A 27 3.34 11.13 -8.95
C ILE A 27 4.31 12.07 -9.67
N THR A 28 5.08 11.57 -10.64
CA THR A 28 5.88 12.46 -11.49
C THR A 28 5.05 12.93 -12.69
N GLY A 29 5.18 14.21 -13.02
CA GLY A 29 4.66 14.79 -14.25
C GLY A 29 5.46 14.37 -15.49
N GLU A 30 5.06 14.89 -16.66
CA GLU A 30 5.76 14.65 -17.93
C GLU A 30 7.21 15.17 -17.95
N ASP A 31 7.51 16.16 -17.12
CA ASP A 31 8.86 16.71 -16.95
C ASP A 31 9.76 15.83 -16.05
N GLY A 32 9.25 14.72 -15.54
CA GLY A 32 9.94 13.82 -14.63
C GLY A 32 10.14 14.39 -13.22
N ARG A 33 9.39 15.45 -12.83
CA ARG A 33 9.41 16.02 -11.49
C ARG A 33 8.17 15.65 -10.70
N TRP A 34 8.30 15.61 -9.36
CA TRP A 34 7.16 15.35 -8.49
C TRP A 34 6.07 16.41 -8.62
N GLU A 35 4.86 15.99 -8.95
CA GLU A 35 3.66 16.73 -8.65
C GLU A 35 3.38 16.65 -7.16
N LEU A 36 3.05 17.79 -6.55
CA LEU A 36 2.83 17.90 -5.12
C LEU A 36 1.34 17.93 -4.80
N LEU A 37 0.93 17.19 -3.78
CA LEU A 37 -0.46 17.08 -3.36
C LEU A 37 -0.59 17.48 -1.89
N SER A 38 -1.64 18.27 -1.56
CA SER A 38 -1.99 18.53 -0.17
C SER A 38 -2.55 17.24 0.48
N PRO A 39 -2.02 16.78 1.59
CA PRO A 39 -2.54 15.60 2.26
C PRO A 39 -3.83 15.89 3.06
N LEU A 40 -4.24 17.17 3.17
CA LEU A 40 -5.36 17.61 3.99
C LEU A 40 -6.59 18.03 3.18
N ASP A 41 -6.40 18.46 1.92
CA ASP A 41 -7.48 19.01 1.11
C ASP A 41 -8.26 17.89 0.41
N ALA A 42 -9.58 17.94 0.57
CA ALA A 42 -10.53 17.03 -0.04
C ALA A 42 -11.24 17.63 -1.27
N GLU A 43 -10.85 18.86 -1.70
CA GLU A 43 -11.60 19.58 -2.73
C GLU A 43 -11.66 18.89 -4.08
N ASP A 44 -10.68 18.02 -4.39
CA ASP A 44 -10.65 17.21 -5.62
C ASP A 44 -10.91 15.71 -5.39
N ALA A 45 -11.49 15.33 -4.26
CA ALA A 45 -11.71 13.92 -3.92
C ALA A 45 -12.53 13.13 -4.97
N ALA A 46 -13.36 13.81 -5.74
CA ALA A 46 -14.14 13.20 -6.82
C ALA A 46 -13.28 12.87 -8.06
N LEU A 47 -12.21 13.64 -8.31
CA LEU A 47 -11.33 13.45 -9.48
C LEU A 47 -10.06 12.66 -9.14
N THR A 48 -9.43 12.92 -7.98
CA THR A 48 -8.14 12.35 -7.60
C THR A 48 -8.23 11.27 -6.53
N GLY A 49 -9.38 11.10 -5.90
CA GLY A 49 -9.51 10.41 -4.62
C GLY A 49 -9.00 11.28 -3.47
N LEU A 50 -9.30 10.90 -2.22
CA LEU A 50 -8.70 11.57 -1.08
C LEU A 50 -7.18 11.35 -1.10
N PRO A 51 -6.36 12.32 -0.63
CA PRO A 51 -4.91 12.16 -0.60
C PRO A 51 -4.50 10.98 0.30
N TRP A 52 -4.13 9.86 -0.30
CA TRP A 52 -3.85 8.60 0.39
C TRP A 52 -2.36 8.22 0.39
N THR A 53 -1.56 8.93 -0.40
CA THR A 53 -0.19 8.50 -0.73
C THR A 53 0.90 9.04 0.20
N GLY A 54 0.60 10.06 1.01
CA GLY A 54 1.59 10.77 1.83
C GLY A 54 2.33 9.87 2.83
N GLY A 55 1.70 8.79 3.32
CA GLY A 55 2.35 7.83 4.21
C GLY A 55 3.55 7.14 3.58
N PHE A 56 3.51 6.86 2.27
CA PHE A 56 4.62 6.23 1.55
C PHE A 56 5.83 7.15 1.39
N VAL A 57 5.63 8.47 1.41
CA VAL A 57 6.74 9.45 1.46
C VAL A 57 7.48 9.33 2.80
N ALA A 58 6.74 9.31 3.91
CA ALA A 58 7.34 9.09 5.24
C ALA A 58 8.01 7.71 5.32
N GLY A 59 7.36 6.67 4.79
CA GLY A 59 7.87 5.30 4.79
C GLY A 59 9.21 5.16 4.08
N GLN A 60 9.37 5.76 2.91
CA GLN A 60 10.66 5.79 2.20
C GLN A 60 11.75 6.47 3.03
N LEU A 61 11.42 7.56 3.70
CA LEU A 61 12.37 8.30 4.54
C LEU A 61 12.77 7.50 5.79
N TRP A 62 11.82 6.78 6.42
CA TRP A 62 12.12 5.87 7.53
C TRP A 62 13.05 4.73 7.10
N LEU A 63 12.75 4.08 5.97
CA LEU A 63 13.58 3.01 5.41
C LEU A 63 14.98 3.51 5.02
N ALA A 64 15.11 4.74 4.53
CA ALA A 64 16.39 5.36 4.18
C ALA A 64 17.13 5.98 5.39
N GLY A 65 16.63 5.81 6.63
CA GLY A 65 17.26 6.35 7.84
C GLY A 65 17.23 7.89 7.94
N ARG A 66 16.29 8.57 7.27
CA ARG A 66 16.13 10.04 7.27
C ARG A 66 15.10 10.50 8.28
N HIS A 67 15.33 10.17 9.54
CA HIS A 67 14.38 10.27 10.65
C HIS A 67 13.76 11.67 10.81
N GLU A 68 14.55 12.74 10.77
CA GLU A 68 14.03 14.11 10.90
C GLU A 68 13.04 14.48 9.80
N ARG A 69 13.33 14.09 8.54
CA ARG A 69 12.44 14.34 7.42
C ARG A 69 11.19 13.47 7.45
N ALA A 70 11.35 12.20 7.84
CA ALA A 70 10.24 11.28 8.03
C ALA A 70 9.29 11.79 9.12
N ALA A 71 9.83 12.32 10.22
CA ALA A 71 9.08 12.98 11.28
C ALA A 71 8.28 14.18 10.75
N ALA A 72 8.92 15.06 9.98
CA ALA A 72 8.25 16.22 9.40
C ALA A 72 7.07 15.83 8.48
N VAL A 73 7.24 14.79 7.64
CA VAL A 73 6.14 14.27 6.80
C VAL A 73 5.04 13.67 7.68
N THR A 74 5.39 12.90 8.71
CA THR A 74 4.42 12.29 9.63
C THR A 74 3.61 13.36 10.38
N GLU A 75 4.24 14.47 10.76
CA GLU A 75 3.57 15.62 11.38
C GLU A 75 2.53 16.28 10.44
N VAL A 76 2.87 16.44 9.16
CA VAL A 76 1.92 16.95 8.15
C VAL A 76 0.68 16.05 8.04
N LEU A 77 0.83 14.72 8.20
CA LEU A 77 -0.27 13.76 8.14
C LEU A 77 -1.09 13.68 9.44
N ALA A 78 -0.52 14.05 10.59
CA ALA A 78 -1.09 13.82 11.91
C ALA A 78 -2.56 14.29 12.09
N PRO A 79 -3.02 15.40 11.50
CA PRO A 79 -4.42 15.83 11.59
C PRO A 79 -5.43 14.81 11.03
N ARG A 80 -5.00 13.97 10.08
CA ARG A 80 -5.86 12.95 9.44
C ARG A 80 -6.17 11.77 10.36
N ALA A 81 -5.34 11.50 11.38
CA ALA A 81 -5.47 10.32 12.22
C ALA A 81 -6.82 10.19 12.96
N GLY A 82 -7.45 11.33 13.31
CA GLY A 82 -8.77 11.37 13.96
C GLY A 82 -9.94 11.58 12.99
N GLN A 83 -9.75 11.41 11.70
CA GLN A 83 -10.77 11.68 10.68
C GLN A 83 -11.18 10.38 9.98
N PRO A 84 -12.29 9.73 10.38
CA PRO A 84 -12.74 8.47 9.78
C PRO A 84 -13.43 8.72 8.41
N THR A 85 -12.76 9.40 7.49
CA THR A 85 -13.31 9.81 6.18
C THR A 85 -12.95 8.87 5.05
N THR A 86 -11.91 8.04 5.22
CA THR A 86 -11.40 7.11 4.21
C THR A 86 -10.84 5.85 4.82
N HIS A 87 -10.86 4.74 4.07
CA HIS A 87 -10.14 3.51 4.42
C HIS A 87 -8.62 3.66 4.32
N ASP A 88 -8.13 4.66 3.59
CA ASP A 88 -6.70 4.89 3.35
C ASP A 88 -5.92 5.35 4.59
N LEU A 89 -6.57 5.49 5.73
CA LEU A 89 -5.89 5.69 7.01
C LEU A 89 -4.80 4.62 7.25
N GLY A 90 -5.00 3.41 6.73
CA GLY A 90 -3.96 2.39 6.71
C GLY A 90 -2.73 2.86 5.96
N PHE A 91 -2.86 3.21 4.68
CA PHE A 91 -1.76 3.69 3.83
C PHE A 91 -1.11 4.99 4.33
N LEU A 92 -1.87 5.84 5.02
CA LEU A 92 -1.31 7.05 5.61
C LEU A 92 -0.46 6.75 6.84
N PHE A 93 -0.87 5.81 7.72
CA PHE A 93 -0.29 5.72 9.06
C PHE A 93 0.54 4.47 9.34
N TRP A 94 0.38 3.34 8.61
CA TRP A 94 1.32 2.25 8.81
C TRP A 94 2.72 2.56 8.25
N PRO A 95 2.88 3.20 7.06
CA PRO A 95 4.22 3.54 6.57
C PRO A 95 4.81 4.76 7.30
N SER A 96 3.98 5.64 7.86
CA SER A 96 4.45 6.83 8.57
C SER A 96 4.62 6.60 10.07
N ALA A 97 3.53 6.53 10.82
CA ALA A 97 3.58 6.49 12.28
C ALA A 97 4.01 5.12 12.83
N VAL A 98 3.56 3.99 12.25
CA VAL A 98 4.01 2.67 12.72
C VAL A 98 5.49 2.48 12.46
N LEU A 99 5.98 2.77 11.24
CA LEU A 99 7.43 2.67 10.96
C LEU A 99 8.24 3.66 11.81
N GLY A 100 7.71 4.86 12.06
CA GLY A 100 8.32 5.83 12.96
C GLY A 100 8.48 5.29 14.39
N HIS A 101 7.44 4.65 14.92
CA HIS A 101 7.53 3.99 16.23
C HIS A 101 8.56 2.86 16.24
N LEU A 102 8.58 2.01 15.22
CA LEU A 102 9.53 0.91 15.11
C LEU A 102 10.98 1.39 14.98
N ALA A 103 11.20 2.50 14.27
CA ALA A 103 12.53 3.06 14.04
C ALA A 103 13.08 3.81 15.25
N THR A 104 12.23 4.50 16.02
CA THR A 104 12.67 5.44 17.08
C THR A 104 12.32 5.01 18.49
N GLY A 105 11.28 4.22 18.66
CA GLY A 105 10.70 3.89 19.95
C GLY A 105 9.87 5.00 20.58
N GLU A 106 9.70 6.13 19.91
CA GLU A 106 8.97 7.27 20.47
C GLU A 106 7.47 6.96 20.62
N PRO A 107 6.89 7.19 21.82
CA PRO A 107 5.50 6.84 22.10
C PRO A 107 4.49 7.68 21.31
N GLY A 108 4.84 8.90 20.92
CA GLY A 108 3.95 9.77 20.14
C GLY A 108 3.55 9.18 18.80
N TYR A 109 4.45 8.46 18.12
CA TYR A 109 4.11 7.76 16.88
C TYR A 109 3.17 6.59 17.13
N ARG A 110 3.37 5.85 18.22
CA ARG A 110 2.46 4.77 18.62
C ARG A 110 1.06 5.30 18.88
N GLU A 111 0.94 6.38 19.65
CA GLU A 111 -0.35 7.01 19.98
C GLU A 111 -1.05 7.53 18.71
N LEU A 112 -0.29 8.13 17.79
CA LEU A 112 -0.78 8.60 16.49
C LEU A 112 -1.35 7.45 15.65
N ALA A 113 -0.60 6.35 15.54
CA ALA A 113 -1.02 5.17 14.77
C ALA A 113 -2.25 4.48 15.39
N LEU A 114 -2.33 4.37 16.73
CA LEU A 114 -3.50 3.80 17.43
C LEU A 114 -4.75 4.67 17.21
N ARG A 115 -4.61 6.00 17.25
CA ARG A 115 -5.72 6.91 16.94
C ARG A 115 -6.22 6.72 15.50
N ALA A 116 -5.31 6.61 14.52
CA ALA A 116 -5.67 6.35 13.14
C ALA A 116 -6.32 4.97 12.95
N ALA A 117 -5.84 3.95 13.66
CA ALA A 117 -6.43 2.62 13.63
C ALA A 117 -7.86 2.61 14.21
N ALA A 118 -8.11 3.33 15.30
CA ALA A 118 -9.46 3.50 15.86
C ALA A 118 -10.39 4.15 14.84
N SER A 119 -9.96 5.25 14.22
CA SER A 119 -10.73 5.93 13.17
C SER A 119 -10.99 5.05 11.93
N LEU A 120 -10.03 4.18 11.55
CA LEU A 120 -10.24 3.22 10.47
C LEU A 120 -11.25 2.14 10.86
N ALA A 121 -11.18 1.63 12.10
CA ALA A 121 -12.11 0.63 12.60
C ALA A 121 -13.57 1.16 12.68
N GLU A 122 -13.76 2.45 12.96
CA GLU A 122 -15.08 3.12 12.96
C GLU A 122 -15.77 3.10 11.59
N ARG A 123 -15.02 2.85 10.50
CA ARG A 123 -15.60 2.75 9.16
C ARG A 123 -16.26 1.40 8.86
N ALA A 124 -16.18 0.44 9.78
CA ALA A 124 -16.83 -0.86 9.63
C ALA A 124 -18.36 -0.72 9.77
N LEU A 125 -19.06 -1.18 8.74
CA LEU A 125 -20.53 -1.26 8.71
C LEU A 125 -21.03 -2.50 9.48
N PRO A 126 -22.34 -2.61 9.77
CA PRO A 126 -22.91 -3.80 10.39
C PRO A 126 -22.60 -5.12 9.66
N SER A 127 -22.42 -5.08 8.35
CA SER A 127 -21.96 -6.20 7.51
C SER A 127 -20.51 -6.63 7.79
N GLY A 128 -19.74 -5.87 8.54
CA GLY A 128 -18.30 -6.02 8.70
C GLY A 128 -17.48 -5.30 7.63
N VAL A 129 -18.07 -4.88 6.52
CA VAL A 129 -17.37 -4.19 5.43
C VAL A 129 -16.88 -2.82 5.88
N ILE A 130 -15.59 -2.53 5.68
CA ILE A 130 -15.03 -1.18 5.85
C ILE A 130 -15.34 -0.39 4.57
N GLN A 131 -16.10 0.70 4.75
CA GLN A 131 -16.49 1.59 3.66
C GLN A 131 -15.31 2.43 3.16
N VAL A 132 -15.19 2.59 1.84
CA VAL A 132 -14.02 3.22 1.21
C VAL A 132 -13.87 4.71 1.57
N ILE A 133 -14.87 5.54 1.30
CA ILE A 133 -14.87 6.99 1.55
C ILE A 133 -16.29 7.47 1.96
N GLY A 134 -16.42 8.77 2.22
CA GLY A 134 -17.70 9.41 2.52
C GLY A 134 -18.26 9.09 3.91
N GLY A 135 -19.38 9.69 4.26
CA GLY A 135 -20.11 9.40 5.49
C GLY A 135 -20.72 7.98 5.47
N LEU A 136 -20.81 7.33 6.64
CA LEU A 136 -21.34 5.96 6.72
C LEU A 136 -22.84 5.89 6.38
N ASP A 137 -23.56 7.00 6.52
CA ASP A 137 -24.98 7.10 6.17
C ASP A 137 -25.23 7.72 4.80
N ASP A 138 -24.16 8.08 4.06
CA ASP A 138 -24.26 8.64 2.72
C ASP A 138 -24.73 7.55 1.74
N PRO A 139 -25.92 7.67 1.12
CA PRO A 139 -26.49 6.63 0.26
C PRO A 139 -25.66 6.39 -1.01
N GLU A 140 -24.84 7.35 -1.44
CA GLU A 140 -23.92 7.19 -2.57
C GLU A 140 -22.78 6.25 -2.23
N TRP A 141 -22.22 6.37 -1.01
CA TRP A 141 -21.01 5.65 -0.60
C TRP A 141 -21.27 4.43 0.26
N ARG A 142 -22.48 4.35 0.89
CA ARG A 142 -22.80 3.25 1.81
C ARG A 142 -22.61 1.88 1.18
N GLY A 143 -21.81 1.08 1.85
CA GLY A 143 -21.47 -0.28 1.45
C GLY A 143 -20.45 -0.41 0.34
N ARG A 144 -19.91 0.69 -0.22
CA ARG A 144 -18.86 0.61 -1.23
C ARG A 144 -17.53 0.26 -0.57
N SER A 145 -16.84 -0.73 -1.12
CA SER A 145 -15.51 -1.17 -0.74
C SER A 145 -14.70 -1.60 -1.96
N ILE A 146 -13.40 -1.57 -1.83
CA ILE A 146 -12.45 -1.96 -2.89
C ILE A 146 -11.35 -2.85 -2.29
N VAL A 147 -10.72 -3.64 -3.15
CA VAL A 147 -9.66 -4.58 -2.76
C VAL A 147 -8.48 -3.88 -2.07
N ASP A 148 -8.25 -2.61 -2.36
CA ASP A 148 -7.24 -1.73 -1.73
C ASP A 148 -7.43 -1.61 -0.20
N THR A 149 -8.62 -1.93 0.33
CA THR A 149 -8.85 -1.96 1.78
C THR A 149 -8.02 -3.06 2.46
N TRP A 150 -7.74 -4.17 1.78
CA TRP A 150 -6.99 -5.29 2.40
C TRP A 150 -5.58 -4.92 2.86
N PRO A 151 -4.72 -4.26 2.06
CA PRO A 151 -3.42 -3.79 2.57
C PRO A 151 -3.53 -2.67 3.62
N ASN A 152 -4.61 -1.90 3.61
CA ASN A 152 -4.87 -0.89 4.66
C ASN A 152 -5.11 -1.54 6.04
N LEU A 153 -5.55 -2.81 6.09
CA LEU A 153 -5.71 -3.56 7.34
C LEU A 153 -4.38 -3.80 8.09
N MET A 154 -3.22 -3.57 7.46
CA MET A 154 -1.91 -3.63 8.13
C MET A 154 -1.90 -2.77 9.40
N LEU A 155 -2.47 -1.58 9.35
CA LEU A 155 -2.59 -0.70 10.51
C LEU A 155 -3.45 -1.33 11.62
N LEU A 156 -4.54 -2.00 11.26
CA LEU A 156 -5.43 -2.65 12.23
C LEU A 156 -4.80 -3.90 12.86
N TRP A 157 -4.06 -4.69 12.07
CA TRP A 157 -3.33 -5.85 12.57
C TRP A 157 -2.23 -5.45 13.55
N TRP A 158 -1.48 -4.39 13.23
CA TRP A 158 -0.49 -3.84 14.14
C TRP A 158 -1.15 -3.30 15.42
N ALA A 159 -2.23 -2.53 15.29
CA ALA A 159 -2.92 -1.94 16.44
C ALA A 159 -3.52 -2.99 17.39
N GLU A 160 -3.98 -4.12 16.88
CA GLU A 160 -4.42 -5.25 17.72
C GLU A 160 -3.27 -5.79 18.60
N ARG A 161 -2.07 -5.94 18.04
CA ARG A 161 -0.87 -6.37 18.78
C ARG A 161 -0.46 -5.36 19.84
N GLU A 162 -0.76 -4.09 19.59
CA GLU A 162 -0.56 -3.00 20.56
C GLU A 162 -1.68 -2.88 21.61
N GLY A 163 -2.68 -3.77 21.58
CA GLY A 163 -3.74 -3.87 22.57
C GLY A 163 -5.09 -3.29 22.17
N LEU A 164 -5.25 -2.76 20.94
CA LEU A 164 -6.51 -2.25 20.42
C LEU A 164 -7.34 -3.39 19.79
N ALA A 165 -8.00 -4.18 20.63
CA ALA A 165 -8.70 -5.40 20.21
C ALA A 165 -9.82 -5.17 19.18
N GLU A 166 -10.49 -4.01 19.19
CA GLU A 166 -11.50 -3.63 18.19
C GLU A 166 -10.91 -3.51 16.78
N ALA A 167 -9.67 -3.06 16.63
CA ALA A 167 -8.99 -2.99 15.35
C ALA A 167 -8.90 -4.38 14.69
N GLY A 168 -8.43 -5.39 15.43
CA GLY A 168 -8.37 -6.76 14.92
C GLY A 168 -9.74 -7.36 14.62
N ARG A 169 -10.77 -7.03 15.42
CA ARG A 169 -12.15 -7.44 15.11
C ARG A 169 -12.66 -6.85 13.80
N ALA A 170 -12.43 -5.53 13.57
CA ALA A 170 -12.82 -4.86 12.34
C ALA A 170 -12.10 -5.45 11.12
N ALA A 171 -10.80 -5.72 11.22
CA ALA A 171 -10.01 -6.31 10.15
C ALA A 171 -10.52 -7.72 9.77
N ARG A 172 -10.76 -8.60 10.76
CA ARG A 172 -11.31 -9.94 10.52
C ARG A 172 -12.72 -9.90 9.92
N ALA A 173 -13.58 -9.02 10.43
CA ALA A 173 -14.94 -8.86 9.90
C ALA A 173 -14.91 -8.40 8.45
N HIS A 174 -14.03 -7.46 8.12
CA HIS A 174 -13.89 -6.99 6.75
C HIS A 174 -13.42 -8.09 5.79
N LEU A 175 -12.38 -8.84 6.16
CA LEU A 175 -11.92 -9.97 5.32
C LEU A 175 -13.01 -11.02 5.15
N ALA A 176 -13.68 -11.43 6.23
CA ALA A 176 -14.77 -12.41 6.16
C ALA A 176 -15.90 -11.96 5.24
N ALA A 177 -16.24 -10.66 5.23
CA ALA A 177 -17.31 -10.10 4.39
C ALA A 177 -16.89 -9.94 2.91
N THR A 178 -15.58 -9.81 2.61
CA THR A 178 -15.13 -9.39 1.28
C THR A 178 -14.29 -10.41 0.54
N LEU A 179 -13.77 -11.46 1.21
CA LEU A 179 -12.84 -12.42 0.62
C LEU A 179 -13.43 -13.09 -0.63
N ASP A 180 -14.59 -13.73 -0.50
CA ASP A 180 -15.28 -14.41 -1.61
C ASP A 180 -15.89 -13.44 -2.63
N ALA A 181 -16.06 -12.16 -2.22
CA ALA A 181 -16.56 -11.13 -3.11
C ALA A 181 -15.48 -10.61 -4.06
N PHE A 182 -14.23 -10.52 -3.59
CA PHE A 182 -13.13 -9.97 -4.37
C PHE A 182 -12.18 -11.01 -4.93
N LEU A 183 -11.87 -12.11 -4.24
CA LEU A 183 -10.98 -13.15 -4.73
C LEU A 183 -11.77 -14.22 -5.49
N ARG A 184 -11.43 -14.41 -6.77
CA ARG A 184 -12.02 -15.47 -7.60
C ARG A 184 -11.37 -16.83 -7.29
N PRO A 185 -12.04 -17.95 -7.64
CA PRO A 185 -11.48 -19.29 -7.41
C PRO A 185 -10.14 -19.54 -8.09
N ASP A 186 -9.86 -18.91 -9.24
CA ASP A 186 -8.61 -19.01 -9.98
C ASP A 186 -7.46 -18.20 -9.37
N GLY A 187 -7.75 -17.33 -8.40
CA GLY A 187 -6.78 -16.44 -7.75
C GLY A 187 -6.76 -15.02 -8.29
N SER A 188 -7.49 -14.72 -9.37
CA SER A 188 -7.67 -13.34 -9.84
C SER A 188 -8.62 -12.54 -8.93
N THR A 189 -8.67 -11.22 -9.11
CA THR A 189 -9.50 -10.37 -8.24
C THR A 189 -10.48 -9.49 -8.99
N PHE A 190 -11.63 -9.23 -8.37
CA PHE A 190 -12.45 -8.07 -8.65
C PHE A 190 -11.88 -6.86 -7.93
N HIS A 191 -12.06 -5.66 -8.51
CA HIS A 191 -11.54 -4.44 -7.89
C HIS A 191 -12.50 -3.89 -6.83
N ALA A 192 -13.78 -3.69 -7.16
CA ALA A 192 -14.72 -2.94 -6.34
C ALA A 192 -16.06 -3.68 -6.20
N GLY A 193 -16.73 -3.42 -5.08
CA GLY A 193 -18.07 -3.92 -4.81
C GLY A 193 -18.89 -2.99 -3.93
N ARG A 194 -20.21 -3.16 -4.00
CA ARG A 194 -21.16 -2.56 -3.07
C ARG A 194 -21.87 -3.66 -2.32
N PHE A 195 -22.00 -3.50 -1.02
CA PHE A 195 -22.53 -4.50 -0.09
C PHE A 195 -23.75 -3.93 0.64
N ALA A 196 -24.77 -4.78 0.83
CA ALA A 196 -25.85 -4.51 1.74
C ALA A 196 -25.40 -4.65 3.22
N ASP A 197 -26.26 -4.21 4.14
CA ASP A 197 -25.95 -4.30 5.59
C ASP A 197 -25.90 -5.75 6.11
N ASP A 198 -26.46 -6.71 5.38
CA ASP A 198 -26.38 -8.15 5.66
C ASP A 198 -25.15 -8.83 5.01
N GLY A 199 -24.31 -8.07 4.30
CA GLY A 199 -23.14 -8.56 3.59
C GLY A 199 -23.39 -9.05 2.16
N THR A 200 -24.63 -9.03 1.68
CA THR A 200 -24.95 -9.40 0.29
C THR A 200 -24.26 -8.46 -0.69
N VAL A 201 -23.58 -9.02 -1.70
CA VAL A 201 -22.97 -8.25 -2.79
C VAL A 201 -24.08 -7.75 -3.72
N LEU A 202 -24.28 -6.43 -3.77
CA LEU A 202 -25.28 -5.77 -4.61
C LEU A 202 -24.75 -5.47 -6.01
N GLU A 203 -23.47 -5.10 -6.11
CA GLU A 203 -22.83 -4.63 -7.34
C GLU A 203 -21.35 -4.98 -7.32
N ARG A 204 -20.78 -5.26 -8.49
CA ARG A 204 -19.33 -5.28 -8.73
C ARG A 204 -19.00 -4.25 -9.78
N GLY A 205 -17.79 -3.67 -9.66
CA GLY A 205 -17.35 -2.62 -10.58
C GLY A 205 -15.86 -2.40 -10.52
N THR A 206 -15.43 -1.34 -11.17
CA THR A 206 -14.05 -0.87 -11.10
C THR A 206 -14.01 0.65 -11.15
N VAL A 207 -12.98 1.21 -10.52
CA VAL A 207 -12.65 2.66 -10.57
C VAL A 207 -11.40 2.86 -11.43
N ASN A 208 -10.46 1.93 -11.34
CA ASN A 208 -9.14 2.03 -11.95
C ASN A 208 -8.85 0.97 -13.02
N GLY A 209 -9.65 -0.10 -13.10
CA GLY A 209 -9.48 -1.19 -14.06
C GLY A 209 -10.17 -0.94 -15.41
N PHE A 210 -9.97 -1.86 -16.33
CA PHE A 210 -10.49 -1.81 -17.70
C PHE A 210 -12.02 -2.05 -17.75
N ALA A 211 -12.50 -3.03 -17.02
CA ALA A 211 -13.92 -3.41 -16.96
C ALA A 211 -14.29 -3.93 -15.55
N ALA A 212 -15.58 -4.01 -15.26
CA ALA A 212 -16.08 -4.44 -13.94
C ALA A 212 -15.63 -5.85 -13.55
N ASP A 213 -15.37 -6.70 -14.52
CA ASP A 213 -14.90 -8.09 -14.37
C ASP A 213 -13.43 -8.30 -14.78
N SER A 214 -12.73 -7.25 -15.21
CA SER A 214 -11.29 -7.31 -15.49
C SER A 214 -10.46 -7.44 -14.21
N THR A 215 -9.19 -7.78 -14.39
CA THR A 215 -8.22 -7.86 -13.29
C THR A 215 -7.22 -6.71 -13.39
N TRP A 216 -7.53 -5.63 -12.68
CA TRP A 216 -6.63 -4.49 -12.53
C TRP A 216 -5.37 -4.91 -11.79
N ALA A 217 -4.18 -4.74 -12.41
CA ALA A 217 -2.95 -5.33 -11.92
C ALA A 217 -2.54 -4.86 -10.51
N ARG A 218 -2.70 -3.57 -10.20
CA ARG A 218 -2.43 -3.06 -8.86
C ARG A 218 -3.46 -3.53 -7.84
N GLY A 219 -4.72 -3.72 -8.22
CA GLY A 219 -5.72 -4.35 -7.37
C GLY A 219 -5.37 -5.79 -7.02
N GLN A 220 -4.88 -6.57 -8.01
CA GLN A 220 -4.35 -7.91 -7.77
C GLN A 220 -3.14 -7.88 -6.83
N ALA A 221 -2.22 -6.93 -7.02
CA ALA A 221 -1.07 -6.75 -6.14
C ALA A 221 -1.47 -6.39 -4.71
N TRP A 222 -2.46 -5.51 -4.54
CA TRP A 222 -3.03 -5.19 -3.23
C TRP A 222 -3.65 -6.41 -2.54
N ALA A 223 -4.31 -7.28 -3.30
CA ALA A 223 -4.84 -8.52 -2.74
C ALA A 223 -3.72 -9.43 -2.23
N VAL A 224 -2.66 -9.63 -3.00
CA VAL A 224 -1.51 -10.45 -2.57
C VAL A 224 -0.91 -9.89 -1.28
N HIS A 225 -0.63 -8.58 -1.24
CA HIS A 225 -0.02 -7.93 -0.08
C HIS A 225 -0.94 -7.95 1.15
N GLY A 226 -2.23 -7.64 0.97
CA GLY A 226 -3.18 -7.61 2.08
C GLY A 226 -3.43 -8.99 2.68
N LEU A 227 -3.58 -10.02 1.85
CA LEU A 227 -3.74 -11.41 2.31
C LEU A 227 -2.45 -11.97 2.94
N ALA A 228 -1.27 -11.66 2.39
CA ALA A 228 0.01 -12.01 3.00
C ALA A 228 0.14 -11.40 4.40
N SER A 229 -0.16 -10.11 4.53
CA SER A 229 -0.15 -9.41 5.83
C SER A 229 -1.14 -10.01 6.82
N ALA A 230 -2.37 -10.29 6.38
CA ALA A 230 -3.41 -10.91 7.21
C ALA A 230 -3.00 -12.31 7.69
N SER A 231 -2.44 -13.15 6.81
CA SER A 231 -1.96 -14.48 7.18
C SER A 231 -0.83 -14.44 8.21
N ARG A 232 0.10 -13.49 8.08
CA ARG A 232 1.18 -13.27 9.06
C ARG A 232 0.66 -12.74 10.40
N ALA A 233 -0.35 -11.87 10.35
CA ALA A 233 -0.94 -11.31 11.57
C ALA A 233 -1.71 -12.34 12.38
N THR A 234 -2.44 -13.24 11.71
CA THR A 234 -3.37 -14.19 12.32
C THR A 234 -2.83 -15.60 12.47
N GLY A 235 -1.82 -15.98 11.68
CA GLY A 235 -1.34 -17.37 11.56
C GLY A 235 -2.31 -18.26 10.75
N ASP A 236 -3.30 -17.67 10.07
CA ASP A 236 -4.32 -18.41 9.33
C ASP A 236 -3.75 -18.97 8.02
N SER A 237 -3.75 -20.31 7.92
CA SER A 237 -3.26 -21.04 6.74
C SER A 237 -4.16 -20.90 5.51
N GLU A 238 -5.46 -20.64 5.67
CA GLU A 238 -6.37 -20.43 4.54
C GLU A 238 -6.12 -19.06 3.91
N LEU A 239 -5.88 -18.02 4.71
CA LEU A 239 -5.46 -16.71 4.21
C LEU A 239 -4.09 -16.79 3.52
N ARG A 240 -3.17 -17.59 4.06
CA ARG A 240 -1.88 -17.85 3.41
C ARG A 240 -2.08 -18.51 2.04
N ALA A 241 -2.87 -19.57 1.98
CA ALA A 241 -3.16 -20.25 0.72
C ALA A 241 -3.88 -19.33 -0.29
N ALA A 242 -4.74 -18.42 0.19
CA ALA A 242 -5.39 -17.41 -0.65
C ALA A 242 -4.37 -16.40 -1.22
N ALA A 243 -3.43 -15.91 -0.39
CA ALA A 243 -2.34 -15.04 -0.83
C ALA A 243 -1.46 -15.71 -1.88
N GLU A 244 -1.09 -16.97 -1.66
CA GLU A 244 -0.27 -17.77 -2.58
C GLU A 244 -0.99 -18.05 -3.92
N ARG A 245 -2.30 -18.30 -3.91
CA ARG A 245 -3.09 -18.41 -5.15
C ARG A 245 -3.12 -17.10 -5.92
N ALA A 246 -3.37 -15.99 -5.24
CA ALA A 246 -3.39 -14.66 -5.87
C ALA A 246 -2.01 -14.28 -6.44
N ALA A 247 -0.92 -14.58 -5.71
CA ALA A 247 0.45 -14.35 -6.17
C ALA A 247 0.82 -15.20 -7.38
N ARG A 248 0.47 -16.49 -7.35
CA ARG A 248 0.71 -17.40 -8.48
C ARG A 248 -0.02 -16.92 -9.73
N TRP A 249 -1.30 -16.58 -9.61
CA TRP A 249 -2.07 -16.04 -10.72
C TRP A 249 -1.39 -14.79 -11.30
N PHE A 250 -0.96 -13.85 -10.46
CA PHE A 250 -0.25 -12.64 -10.91
C PHE A 250 1.01 -13.00 -11.71
N LEU A 251 1.84 -13.90 -11.20
CA LEU A 251 3.10 -14.28 -11.85
C LEU A 251 2.86 -15.01 -13.18
N ASP A 252 1.84 -15.88 -13.24
CA ASP A 252 1.47 -16.64 -14.44
C ASP A 252 0.92 -15.75 -15.57
N GLN A 253 0.38 -14.56 -15.24
CA GLN A 253 -0.16 -13.58 -16.20
C GLN A 253 0.88 -12.53 -16.64
N LEU A 254 2.09 -12.53 -16.07
CA LEU A 254 3.10 -11.57 -16.49
C LEU A 254 3.46 -11.72 -17.97
N PRO A 255 3.56 -10.61 -18.73
CA PRO A 255 4.03 -10.65 -20.10
C PRO A 255 5.51 -11.04 -20.18
N ALA A 256 6.00 -11.31 -21.40
CA ALA A 256 7.37 -11.80 -21.62
C ALA A 256 8.47 -10.85 -21.11
N ASP A 257 8.19 -9.55 -20.99
CA ASP A 257 9.12 -8.55 -20.43
C ASP A 257 9.08 -8.52 -18.89
N GLY A 258 8.17 -9.27 -18.26
CA GLY A 258 8.03 -9.39 -16.80
C GLY A 258 7.50 -8.15 -16.08
N VAL A 259 7.11 -7.09 -16.81
CA VAL A 259 6.52 -5.87 -16.22
C VAL A 259 5.00 -5.92 -16.37
N PRO A 260 4.23 -5.89 -15.27
CA PRO A 260 2.77 -6.03 -15.35
C PRO A 260 2.16 -4.91 -16.19
N PRO A 261 1.10 -5.21 -16.99
CA PRO A 261 0.28 -4.18 -17.59
C PRO A 261 -0.55 -3.47 -16.51
N TRP A 262 -1.13 -2.33 -16.84
CA TRP A 262 -2.11 -1.66 -15.99
C TRP A 262 -3.30 -2.58 -15.62
N ASP A 263 -3.80 -3.34 -16.59
CA ASP A 263 -4.87 -4.32 -16.42
C ASP A 263 -4.56 -5.56 -17.25
N PHE A 264 -4.67 -6.75 -16.67
CA PHE A 264 -4.30 -8.00 -17.35
C PHE A 264 -5.23 -8.35 -18.51
N ASP A 265 -6.47 -7.83 -18.50
CA ASP A 265 -7.44 -7.99 -19.58
C ASP A 265 -7.28 -6.91 -20.67
N ALA A 266 -6.38 -5.94 -20.47
CA ALA A 266 -6.01 -4.91 -21.42
C ALA A 266 -4.47 -4.79 -21.60
N PRO A 267 -3.78 -5.88 -21.99
CA PRO A 267 -2.31 -5.95 -21.97
C PRO A 267 -1.61 -5.00 -22.97
N ALA A 268 -2.35 -4.44 -23.93
CA ALA A 268 -1.84 -3.40 -24.83
C ALA A 268 -1.85 -1.99 -24.21
N GLY A 269 -2.40 -1.83 -23.01
CA GLY A 269 -2.39 -0.58 -22.24
C GLY A 269 -1.02 -0.25 -21.66
N PRO A 270 -0.93 0.82 -20.85
CA PRO A 270 0.31 1.17 -20.17
C PRO A 270 0.77 0.08 -19.21
N LYS A 271 2.03 0.13 -18.82
CA LYS A 271 2.58 -0.72 -17.73
C LYS A 271 2.18 -0.16 -16.37
N ASP A 272 2.18 -1.02 -15.36
CA ASP A 272 2.12 -0.59 -13.96
C ASP A 272 3.18 -1.33 -13.12
N ALA A 273 4.41 -0.85 -13.19
CA ALA A 273 5.55 -1.41 -12.45
C ALA A 273 5.33 -1.40 -10.93
N SER A 274 4.47 -0.47 -10.41
CA SER A 274 4.16 -0.42 -8.99
C SER A 274 3.47 -1.70 -8.51
N ALA A 275 2.64 -2.34 -9.34
CA ALA A 275 2.04 -3.63 -9.02
C ALA A 275 3.11 -4.72 -8.83
N GLY A 276 4.14 -4.73 -9.68
CA GLY A 276 5.28 -5.64 -9.54
C GLY A 276 6.05 -5.43 -8.22
N ALA A 277 6.31 -4.18 -7.84
CA ALA A 277 7.01 -3.86 -6.59
C ALA A 277 6.22 -4.30 -5.34
N ILE A 278 4.90 -4.09 -5.35
CA ILE A 278 3.99 -4.53 -4.27
C ILE A 278 4.02 -6.06 -4.14
N VAL A 279 3.93 -6.78 -5.26
CA VAL A 279 3.96 -8.26 -5.25
C VAL A 279 5.33 -8.77 -4.81
N ALA A 280 6.44 -8.15 -5.23
CA ALA A 280 7.78 -8.55 -4.80
C ALA A 280 7.95 -8.43 -3.28
N SER A 281 7.49 -7.32 -2.66
CA SER A 281 7.47 -7.17 -1.20
C SER A 281 6.63 -8.25 -0.52
N ALA A 282 5.43 -8.54 -1.04
CA ALA A 282 4.54 -9.55 -0.50
C ALA A 282 5.09 -10.98 -0.63
N LEU A 283 5.76 -11.31 -1.73
CA LEU A 283 6.41 -12.62 -1.94
C LEU A 283 7.52 -12.86 -0.92
N LEU A 284 8.33 -11.86 -0.61
CA LEU A 284 9.34 -11.95 0.45
C LEU A 284 8.69 -12.20 1.82
N ASP A 285 7.57 -11.54 2.11
CA ASP A 285 6.79 -11.75 3.33
C ASP A 285 6.16 -13.16 3.42
N LEU A 286 5.88 -13.79 2.28
CA LEU A 286 5.41 -15.17 2.17
C LEU A 286 6.56 -16.21 2.17
N GLY A 287 7.82 -15.77 2.06
CA GLY A 287 8.99 -16.65 1.98
C GLY A 287 9.25 -17.23 0.58
N HIS A 288 8.70 -16.61 -0.47
CA HIS A 288 8.92 -16.96 -1.88
C HIS A 288 10.08 -16.14 -2.46
N GLU A 289 11.28 -16.34 -1.92
CA GLU A 289 12.46 -15.52 -2.21
C GLU A 289 12.86 -15.56 -3.70
N ASP A 290 12.88 -16.74 -4.32
CA ASP A 290 13.31 -16.88 -5.72
C ASP A 290 12.41 -16.11 -6.70
N GLU A 291 11.09 -16.16 -6.49
CA GLU A 291 10.11 -15.43 -7.30
C GLU A 291 10.24 -13.92 -7.08
N ALA A 292 10.39 -13.50 -5.83
CA ALA A 292 10.55 -12.09 -5.46
C ALA A 292 11.84 -11.50 -6.07
N LEU A 293 12.95 -12.22 -5.98
CA LEU A 293 14.24 -11.77 -6.53
C LEU A 293 14.17 -11.64 -8.06
N ARG A 294 13.58 -12.62 -8.77
CA ARG A 294 13.39 -12.54 -10.22
C ARG A 294 12.55 -11.31 -10.64
N LEU A 295 11.48 -11.03 -9.91
CA LEU A 295 10.64 -9.86 -10.18
C LEU A 295 11.38 -8.56 -9.89
N LEU A 296 12.10 -8.47 -8.76
CA LEU A 296 12.94 -7.31 -8.42
C LEU A 296 14.04 -7.07 -9.46
N GLU A 297 14.76 -8.10 -9.88
CA GLU A 297 15.80 -7.99 -10.90
C GLU A 297 15.21 -7.47 -12.23
N THR A 298 14.03 -7.93 -12.61
CA THR A 298 13.30 -7.43 -13.78
C THR A 298 12.98 -5.94 -13.65
N LEU A 299 12.37 -5.53 -12.51
CA LEU A 299 12.03 -4.11 -12.29
C LEU A 299 13.27 -3.22 -12.25
N VAL A 300 14.35 -3.67 -11.61
CA VAL A 300 15.62 -2.95 -11.56
C VAL A 300 16.25 -2.84 -12.95
N ALA A 301 16.16 -3.88 -13.77
CA ALA A 301 16.73 -3.87 -15.12
C ALA A 301 15.96 -2.93 -16.07
N THR A 302 14.64 -2.91 -15.98
CA THR A 302 13.75 -2.32 -17.01
C THR A 302 13.07 -1.01 -16.56
N CYS A 303 12.75 -0.86 -15.27
CA CYS A 303 11.91 0.24 -14.78
C CYS A 303 12.64 1.21 -13.84
N LEU A 304 13.87 0.89 -13.41
CA LEU A 304 14.59 1.76 -12.47
C LEU A 304 15.03 3.07 -13.14
N ASN A 305 14.66 4.21 -12.57
CA ASN A 305 15.06 5.52 -13.04
C ASN A 305 16.56 5.77 -12.77
N ARG A 306 17.34 5.84 -13.85
CA ARG A 306 18.78 6.13 -13.81
C ARG A 306 19.09 7.56 -14.25
N SER A 307 18.07 8.35 -14.58
CA SER A 307 18.21 9.75 -14.99
C SER A 307 18.30 10.70 -13.78
N GLU A 308 18.46 12.00 -14.01
CA GLU A 308 18.43 13.04 -12.98
C GLU A 308 16.99 13.46 -12.56
N GLY A 309 15.94 12.87 -13.13
CA GLY A 309 14.54 13.13 -12.75
C GLY A 309 14.21 12.64 -11.35
N ASP A 310 13.08 13.09 -10.84
CA ASP A 310 12.53 12.60 -9.59
C ASP A 310 11.92 11.18 -9.79
N GLY A 311 11.55 10.54 -8.68
CA GLY A 311 11.01 9.18 -8.71
C GLY A 311 12.07 8.10 -8.91
N LEU A 312 11.78 6.90 -8.48
CA LEU A 312 12.69 5.76 -8.53
C LEU A 312 12.21 4.70 -9.51
N LEU A 313 10.94 4.31 -9.46
CA LEU A 313 10.32 3.28 -10.27
C LEU A 313 9.46 3.92 -11.36
N LEU A 314 9.94 3.90 -12.60
CA LEU A 314 9.23 4.36 -13.79
C LEU A 314 8.21 3.32 -14.28
N HIS A 315 7.43 3.71 -15.27
CA HIS A 315 6.41 2.85 -15.90
C HIS A 315 5.32 2.38 -14.93
N CYS A 316 4.96 3.24 -13.94
CA CYS A 316 3.76 3.08 -13.15
C CYS A 316 2.55 3.73 -13.83
N CYS A 317 1.35 3.22 -13.56
CA CYS A 317 0.10 3.79 -14.05
C CYS A 317 -0.83 4.12 -12.89
N TYR A 318 -1.13 5.41 -12.67
CA TYR A 318 -1.98 5.79 -11.54
C TYR A 318 -3.46 5.52 -11.82
N ARG A 319 -4.08 6.25 -12.75
CA ARG A 319 -5.54 6.15 -13.05
C ARG A 319 -5.81 6.23 -14.56
N HIS A 320 -5.68 5.10 -15.25
CA HIS A 320 -5.88 5.00 -16.69
C HIS A 320 -7.26 5.50 -17.17
N PRO A 321 -8.40 5.15 -16.51
CA PRO A 321 -9.72 5.55 -17.00
C PRO A 321 -9.96 7.05 -17.11
N VAL A 322 -9.17 7.86 -16.36
CA VAL A 322 -9.25 9.33 -16.40
C VAL A 322 -8.02 9.99 -17.01
N GLY A 323 -7.09 9.20 -17.56
CA GLY A 323 -5.91 9.71 -18.26
C GLY A 323 -4.84 10.32 -17.33
N LEU A 324 -4.82 9.96 -16.03
CA LEU A 324 -3.93 10.55 -15.05
C LEU A 324 -2.77 9.60 -14.71
N GLY A 325 -1.52 10.09 -14.89
CA GLY A 325 -0.30 9.37 -14.55
C GLY A 325 -0.18 8.03 -15.27
N LEU A 326 -0.24 8.03 -16.62
CA LEU A 326 -0.27 6.81 -17.43
C LEU A 326 1.09 6.13 -17.57
N ASP A 327 2.19 6.90 -17.44
CA ASP A 327 3.58 6.44 -17.51
C ASP A 327 4.43 7.36 -16.62
N CYS A 328 4.47 7.09 -15.34
CA CYS A 328 5.08 7.97 -14.33
C CYS A 328 5.81 7.16 -13.28
N ALA A 329 6.52 7.83 -12.37
CA ALA A 329 6.87 7.26 -11.07
C ALA A 329 5.80 7.63 -10.05
N THR A 330 5.64 6.79 -9.03
CA THR A 330 4.64 6.98 -7.98
C THR A 330 5.26 6.75 -6.62
N VAL A 331 4.89 7.54 -5.61
CA VAL A 331 5.50 7.40 -4.27
C VAL A 331 5.25 6.04 -3.62
N TRP A 332 4.15 5.36 -3.94
CA TRP A 332 3.90 3.99 -3.46
C TRP A 332 4.73 2.95 -4.22
N GLY A 333 4.92 3.11 -5.53
CA GLY A 333 5.80 2.26 -6.34
C GLY A 333 7.24 2.33 -5.83
N ASP A 334 7.73 3.54 -5.57
CA ASP A 334 9.05 3.78 -5.01
C ASP A 334 9.19 3.18 -3.60
N PHE A 335 8.16 3.34 -2.75
CA PHE A 335 8.16 2.78 -1.40
C PHE A 335 8.26 1.26 -1.42
N PHE A 336 7.39 0.57 -2.20
CA PHE A 336 7.39 -0.89 -2.23
C PHE A 336 8.64 -1.46 -2.91
N LEU A 337 9.21 -0.76 -3.90
CA LEU A 337 10.50 -1.16 -4.46
C LEU A 337 11.61 -1.04 -3.40
N LEU A 338 11.68 0.08 -2.66
CA LEU A 338 12.66 0.26 -1.59
C LEU A 338 12.47 -0.75 -0.46
N ASP A 339 11.22 -0.99 0.00
CA ASP A 339 10.91 -1.98 1.04
C ASP A 339 11.35 -3.39 0.63
N ALA A 340 11.03 -3.79 -0.60
CA ALA A 340 11.44 -5.09 -1.13
C ALA A 340 12.96 -5.21 -1.30
N LEU A 341 13.65 -4.15 -1.73
CA LEU A 341 15.12 -4.11 -1.81
C LEU A 341 15.76 -4.22 -0.42
N VAL A 342 15.27 -3.49 0.58
CA VAL A 342 15.74 -3.60 1.97
C VAL A 342 15.52 -5.02 2.48
N HIS A 343 14.35 -5.61 2.22
CA HIS A 343 14.05 -6.98 2.65
C HIS A 343 14.98 -8.01 1.99
N ALA A 344 15.24 -7.89 0.70
CA ALA A 344 16.08 -8.82 -0.06
C ALA A 344 17.58 -8.70 0.28
N VAL A 345 18.08 -7.48 0.52
CA VAL A 345 19.52 -7.21 0.69
C VAL A 345 19.91 -7.13 2.17
N GLU A 346 19.07 -6.53 3.00
CA GLU A 346 19.33 -6.25 4.41
C GLU A 346 18.16 -6.67 5.32
N PRO A 347 17.69 -7.93 5.29
CA PRO A 347 16.46 -8.34 5.98
C PRO A 347 16.47 -8.09 7.50
N ALA A 348 17.65 -8.02 8.10
CA ALA A 348 17.80 -7.76 9.54
C ALA A 348 17.50 -6.30 9.93
N THR A 349 17.59 -5.37 8.98
CA THR A 349 17.36 -3.92 9.21
C THR A 349 15.93 -3.49 8.89
N ARG A 350 15.20 -4.26 8.10
CA ARG A 350 13.83 -3.94 7.71
C ARG A 350 12.93 -3.83 8.95
N PRO A 351 12.25 -2.69 9.15
CA PRO A 351 11.22 -2.58 10.17
C PRO A 351 9.99 -3.38 9.74
N ASP A 352 9.61 -4.35 10.55
CA ASP A 352 8.47 -5.24 10.26
C ASP A 352 7.35 -5.03 11.30
N PRO A 353 6.21 -4.41 10.91
CA PRO A 353 5.08 -4.14 11.81
C PRO A 353 4.47 -5.40 12.41
N LEU A 354 4.64 -6.55 11.76
CA LEU A 354 4.04 -7.82 12.15
C LEU A 354 5.05 -8.83 12.72
N ARG A 355 6.27 -8.42 13.03
CA ARG A 355 7.27 -9.29 13.66
C ARG A 355 6.89 -9.59 15.10
N GLU A 356 6.96 -10.87 15.50
CA GLU A 356 6.79 -11.24 16.92
C GLU A 356 7.87 -10.58 17.76
N GLY A 357 7.45 -9.92 18.86
CA GLY A 357 8.37 -9.26 19.79
C GLY A 357 8.99 -7.96 19.27
N ALA A 358 8.44 -7.34 18.22
CA ALA A 358 8.84 -6.02 17.73
C ALA A 358 8.49 -4.92 18.77
N ARG A 359 9.13 -4.97 19.95
CA ARG A 359 9.24 -3.79 20.81
C ARG A 359 10.30 -2.89 20.21
N ALA A 360 10.02 -1.59 20.21
CA ALA A 360 10.96 -0.58 19.74
C ALA A 360 12.41 -0.90 20.18
N ARG A 361 13.33 -0.87 19.23
CA ARG A 361 14.76 -0.96 19.55
C ARG A 361 15.09 0.22 20.45
N ALA A 362 15.70 -0.04 21.61
CA ALA A 362 16.26 1.04 22.42
C ALA A 362 17.23 1.87 21.54
N PRO A 363 17.18 3.22 21.63
CA PRO A 363 18.06 4.06 20.81
C PRO A 363 19.51 3.63 21.06
N SER A 364 20.24 3.30 20.00
CA SER A 364 21.68 3.10 20.05
C SER A 364 22.30 4.41 20.55
N GLN A 365 22.93 4.37 21.71
CA GLN A 365 23.68 5.52 22.19
C GLN A 365 24.73 5.89 21.16
N PRO A 366 24.88 7.17 20.80
CA PRO A 366 25.96 7.60 19.94
C PRO A 366 27.30 7.31 20.62
N ALA A 367 28.19 6.67 19.87
CA ALA A 367 29.59 6.47 20.28
C ALA A 367 30.38 7.77 20.22
#